data_6444571088951d0386aefb2a2c6f6b60
#
_entry.id   6444571088951d0386aefb2a2c6f6b60
#
_cell.length_a   1.000
_cell.length_b   1.000
_cell.length_c   1.000
_cell.angle_alpha   90.00
_cell.angle_beta   90.00
_cell.angle_gamma   90.00
#
_symmetry.space_group_name_H-M   'P 1'
#
loop_
_entity.id
_entity.type
_entity.pdbx_description
1 polymer ?
#
loop_
_entity_poly.entity_id
_entity_poly.type
_entity_poly.pdbx_seq_one_letter_code
_entity_poly.pdbx_strand_id
1 'polypeptide(L)'
;LINPDEKTVLVFQGGGALGAYQAGAYEALHEAGIRPDWLAGISIGSINAAIIAGSPVDKRIDNLRTFWHRVSSGLVGQALGPGDMMRKWFNETSAFLGSLTGVPGFFKPRAFAPWAIPGDPMAQISLYDTMPLQETLVELVDFDIINSGAIRLSLGAVDVMSGNFNYFDNLHQPFSAKHVAASGALPPGFAPVEIDGRYYWDGGLVSNTPLQRILGGEELESDFCIFQVDLFSARGALPKDQFDVEAREKEIRFSSRTRLNTDQFRKLQTIRMAAKRLVEKLPDALKDDPDARMLEKIGNDSAVTMVHLIYRQASYESHSKDYEFSRLSVEEHWKAGHDDVVRTLNHPDWQSRTRPTNGIRIFDLCQIHGGEKKS
;
A
#
# COMPACT_ATOMS: atom_id res chain seq x y z
N LEU A 1 8.39 -12.72 17.59
CA LEU A 1 7.54 -13.32 16.55
C LEU A 1 6.10 -12.94 16.84
N ILE A 2 5.19 -13.10 15.86
CA ILE A 2 3.77 -12.76 16.01
C ILE A 2 3.12 -13.72 17.00
N ASN A 3 2.20 -13.20 17.84
CA ASN A 3 1.38 -14.05 18.69
C ASN A 3 0.47 -14.91 17.80
N PRO A 4 0.35 -16.22 18.02
CA PRO A 4 -0.50 -17.09 17.20
C PRO A 4 -1.99 -16.66 17.13
N ASP A 5 -2.45 -15.90 18.14
CA ASP A 5 -3.83 -15.40 18.20
C ASP A 5 -4.03 -14.08 17.45
N GLU A 6 -2.96 -13.44 16.93
CA GLU A 6 -3.01 -12.22 16.14
C GLU A 6 -3.14 -12.53 14.66
N LYS A 7 -4.11 -11.93 13.96
CA LYS A 7 -4.17 -11.93 12.50
C LYS A 7 -3.15 -10.94 11.93
N THR A 8 -2.35 -11.39 10.98
CA THR A 8 -1.36 -10.55 10.30
C THR A 8 -1.99 -9.81 9.14
N VAL A 9 -1.87 -8.50 9.14
CA VAL A 9 -2.39 -7.62 8.09
C VAL A 9 -1.25 -6.82 7.46
N LEU A 10 -1.15 -6.82 6.13
CA LEU A 10 -0.23 -5.95 5.40
C LEU A 10 -1.04 -4.85 4.70
N VAL A 11 -0.64 -3.60 4.91
CA VAL A 11 -1.26 -2.41 4.33
C VAL A 11 -0.24 -1.74 3.41
N PHE A 12 -0.51 -1.74 2.11
CA PHE A 12 0.38 -1.24 1.08
C PHE A 12 -0.14 0.06 0.45
N GLN A 13 0.62 1.12 0.63
CA GLN A 13 0.35 2.44 0.06
C GLN A 13 0.60 2.46 -1.46
N GLY A 14 -0.07 3.37 -2.18
CA GLY A 14 0.25 3.69 -3.58
C GLY A 14 1.56 4.48 -3.69
N GLY A 15 2.30 4.34 -4.81
CA GLY A 15 3.55 5.07 -5.00
C GLY A 15 4.42 4.62 -6.17
N GLY A 16 3.85 3.98 -7.19
CA GLY A 16 4.54 3.64 -8.44
C GLY A 16 5.83 2.84 -8.22
N ALA A 17 6.96 3.32 -8.75
CA ALA A 17 8.26 2.66 -8.68
C ALA A 17 8.77 2.40 -7.25
N LEU A 18 8.32 3.21 -6.27
CA LEU A 18 8.65 3.01 -4.86
C LEU A 18 8.08 1.70 -4.29
N GLY A 19 7.10 1.08 -4.96
CA GLY A 19 6.50 -0.18 -4.53
C GLY A 19 7.48 -1.35 -4.43
N ALA A 20 8.67 -1.26 -5.02
CA ALA A 20 9.74 -2.23 -4.82
C ALA A 20 10.18 -2.33 -3.34
N TYR A 21 10.08 -1.23 -2.58
CA TYR A 21 10.27 -1.23 -1.13
C TYR A 21 9.28 -2.16 -0.42
N GLN A 22 8.01 -2.16 -0.84
CA GLN A 22 7.00 -3.08 -0.27
C GLN A 22 7.30 -4.54 -0.57
N ALA A 23 7.78 -4.81 -1.79
CA ALA A 23 8.18 -6.16 -2.18
C ALA A 23 9.36 -6.67 -1.35
N GLY A 24 10.39 -5.84 -1.11
CA GLY A 24 11.50 -6.16 -0.23
C GLY A 24 11.07 -6.32 1.24
N ALA A 25 10.17 -5.46 1.72
CA ALA A 25 9.60 -5.61 3.06
C ALA A 25 8.84 -6.93 3.20
N TYR A 26 8.05 -7.33 2.19
CA TYR A 26 7.37 -8.61 2.21
C TYR A 26 8.34 -9.79 2.16
N GLU A 27 9.43 -9.71 1.38
CA GLU A 27 10.46 -10.75 1.36
C GLU A 27 11.02 -11.04 2.75
N ALA A 28 11.43 -10.00 3.49
CA ALA A 28 11.95 -10.15 4.86
C ALA A 28 10.90 -10.69 5.86
N LEU A 29 9.62 -10.28 5.73
CA LEU A 29 8.53 -10.87 6.50
C LEU A 29 8.35 -12.36 6.18
N HIS A 30 8.40 -12.70 4.89
CA HIS A 30 8.29 -14.07 4.41
C HIS A 30 9.43 -14.97 4.94
N GLU A 31 10.66 -14.49 4.91
CA GLU A 31 11.85 -15.17 5.46
C GLU A 31 11.73 -15.37 6.98
N ALA A 32 11.16 -14.40 7.69
CA ALA A 32 10.87 -14.51 9.12
C ALA A 32 9.69 -15.45 9.45
N GLY A 33 9.08 -16.08 8.45
CA GLY A 33 7.93 -16.98 8.64
C GLY A 33 6.60 -16.27 8.88
N ILE A 34 6.54 -14.94 8.71
CA ILE A 34 5.31 -14.16 8.88
C ILE A 34 4.47 -14.28 7.61
N ARG A 35 3.21 -14.72 7.78
CA ARG A 35 2.27 -14.95 6.68
C ARG A 35 1.06 -14.02 6.86
N PRO A 36 0.64 -13.30 5.81
CA PRO A 36 -0.52 -12.44 5.89
C PRO A 36 -1.83 -13.24 5.86
N ASP A 37 -2.77 -12.85 6.73
CA ASP A 37 -4.17 -13.24 6.68
C ASP A 37 -4.99 -12.27 5.84
N TRP A 38 -4.55 -11.00 5.78
CA TRP A 38 -5.22 -9.94 5.06
C TRP A 38 -4.22 -8.99 4.41
N LEU A 39 -4.43 -8.71 3.13
CA LEU A 39 -3.68 -7.72 2.36
C LEU A 39 -4.61 -6.60 1.93
N ALA A 40 -4.19 -5.36 2.14
CA ALA A 40 -4.91 -4.19 1.63
C ALA A 40 -3.96 -3.30 0.83
N GLY A 41 -4.34 -2.88 -0.37
CA GLY A 41 -3.47 -2.14 -1.27
C GLY A 41 -4.16 -1.05 -2.06
N ILE A 42 -3.37 -0.04 -2.47
CA ILE A 42 -3.74 1.04 -3.38
C ILE A 42 -2.68 1.12 -4.48
N SER A 43 -3.11 1.29 -5.74
CA SER A 43 -2.20 1.49 -6.87
C SER A 43 -1.13 0.37 -6.96
N ILE A 44 0.16 0.70 -6.97
CA ILE A 44 1.25 -0.28 -6.96
C ILE A 44 1.15 -1.23 -5.75
N GLY A 45 0.63 -0.75 -4.62
CA GLY A 45 0.37 -1.58 -3.45
C GLY A 45 -0.68 -2.66 -3.72
N SER A 46 -1.67 -2.40 -4.57
CA SER A 46 -2.65 -3.42 -4.99
C SER A 46 -2.03 -4.46 -5.93
N ILE A 47 -1.08 -4.07 -6.77
CA ILE A 47 -0.34 -5.00 -7.63
C ILE A 47 0.50 -5.95 -6.77
N ASN A 48 1.32 -5.42 -5.85
CA ASN A 48 2.09 -6.24 -4.92
C ASN A 48 1.19 -7.17 -4.09
N ALA A 49 0.09 -6.64 -3.55
CA ALA A 49 -0.88 -7.41 -2.76
C ALA A 49 -1.52 -8.54 -3.56
N ALA A 50 -1.90 -8.29 -4.82
CA ALA A 50 -2.50 -9.29 -5.70
C ALA A 50 -1.50 -10.39 -6.07
N ILE A 51 -0.24 -10.05 -6.37
CA ILE A 51 0.82 -11.04 -6.65
C ILE A 51 1.04 -11.93 -5.42
N ILE A 52 1.08 -11.36 -4.21
CA ILE A 52 1.26 -12.13 -2.97
C ILE A 52 0.05 -13.04 -2.72
N ALA A 53 -1.18 -12.50 -2.82
CA ALA A 53 -2.40 -13.25 -2.53
C ALA A 53 -2.70 -14.34 -3.57
N GLY A 54 -2.38 -14.09 -4.84
CA GLY A 54 -2.64 -14.99 -5.97
C GLY A 54 -1.46 -15.89 -6.34
N SER A 55 -0.49 -16.06 -5.44
CA SER A 55 0.64 -16.96 -5.66
C SER A 55 0.69 -18.06 -4.58
N PRO A 56 1.07 -19.31 -4.94
CA PRO A 56 1.49 -20.30 -3.97
C PRO A 56 2.59 -19.74 -3.06
N VAL A 57 2.60 -20.16 -1.78
CA VAL A 57 3.49 -19.59 -0.75
C VAL A 57 4.96 -19.58 -1.18
N ASP A 58 5.42 -20.66 -1.81
CA ASP A 58 6.80 -20.83 -2.29
C ASP A 58 7.12 -20.03 -3.56
N LYS A 59 6.13 -19.48 -4.26
CA LYS A 59 6.29 -18.70 -5.49
C LYS A 59 6.12 -17.19 -5.32
N ARG A 60 5.64 -16.73 -4.17
CA ARG A 60 5.32 -15.32 -3.92
C ARG A 60 6.48 -14.38 -4.19
N ILE A 61 7.68 -14.73 -3.70
CA ILE A 61 8.88 -13.91 -3.88
C ILE A 61 9.36 -13.97 -5.33
N ASP A 62 9.37 -15.14 -5.95
CA ASP A 62 9.76 -15.31 -7.36
C ASP A 62 8.85 -14.48 -8.29
N ASN A 63 7.53 -14.51 -8.06
CA ASN A 63 6.57 -13.75 -8.86
C ASN A 63 6.72 -12.23 -8.64
N LEU A 64 6.95 -11.77 -7.41
CA LEU A 64 7.28 -10.37 -7.14
C LEU A 64 8.58 -9.96 -7.84
N ARG A 65 9.64 -10.77 -7.76
CA ARG A 65 10.90 -10.51 -8.46
C ARG A 65 10.72 -10.49 -9.96
N THR A 66 9.93 -11.39 -10.52
CA THR A 66 9.60 -11.43 -11.95
C THR A 66 8.89 -10.15 -12.39
N PHE A 67 7.87 -9.70 -11.64
CA PHE A 67 7.19 -8.45 -11.90
C PHE A 67 8.15 -7.26 -11.88
N TRP A 68 8.89 -7.07 -10.77
CA TRP A 68 9.79 -5.93 -10.61
C TRP A 68 10.97 -5.95 -11.58
N HIS A 69 11.45 -7.16 -11.94
CA HIS A 69 12.46 -7.33 -12.97
C HIS A 69 11.94 -6.95 -14.36
N ARG A 70 10.70 -7.30 -14.69
CA ARG A 70 10.06 -6.96 -15.95
C ARG A 70 9.88 -5.45 -16.09
N VAL A 71 9.27 -4.79 -15.12
CA VAL A 71 9.00 -3.34 -15.18
C VAL A 71 10.27 -2.49 -15.14
N SER A 72 11.38 -3.02 -14.65
CA SER A 72 12.68 -2.34 -14.66
C SER A 72 13.59 -2.75 -15.83
N SER A 73 13.12 -3.58 -16.76
CA SER A 73 13.96 -4.09 -17.87
C SER A 73 14.22 -3.07 -18.97
N GLY A 74 13.39 -2.04 -19.08
CA GLY A 74 13.53 -1.01 -20.12
C GLY A 74 14.70 -0.04 -19.91
N LEU A 75 15.20 0.06 -18.66
CA LEU A 75 16.22 1.03 -18.25
C LEU A 75 17.29 0.32 -17.40
N VAL A 76 18.14 -0.43 -18.10
CA VAL A 76 19.28 -1.11 -17.51
C VAL A 76 20.51 -0.25 -17.73
N GLY A 77 20.96 0.45 -16.70
CA GLY A 77 22.15 1.30 -16.74
C GLY A 77 22.72 1.52 -15.35
N GLN A 78 23.94 2.02 -15.31
CA GLN A 78 24.59 2.49 -14.09
C GLN A 78 24.77 3.99 -14.16
N ALA A 79 24.74 4.68 -13.02
CA ALA A 79 25.10 6.09 -12.97
C ALA A 79 26.52 6.28 -13.53
N LEU A 80 26.70 7.27 -14.40
CA LEU A 80 27.96 7.51 -15.14
C LEU A 80 29.13 8.00 -14.26
N GLY A 81 28.99 7.98 -12.94
CA GLY A 81 30.03 8.36 -11.99
C GLY A 81 29.56 8.36 -10.53
N PRO A 82 30.47 8.49 -9.58
CA PRO A 82 30.15 8.55 -8.16
C PRO A 82 29.54 9.92 -7.78
N GLY A 83 28.60 9.92 -6.85
CA GLY A 83 28.04 11.11 -6.20
C GLY A 83 26.58 11.38 -6.52
N ASP A 84 25.91 12.04 -5.57
CA ASP A 84 24.45 12.28 -5.58
C ASP A 84 23.97 13.07 -6.80
N MET A 85 24.76 14.01 -7.32
CA MET A 85 24.39 14.81 -8.50
C MET A 85 24.30 13.94 -9.77
N MET A 86 25.26 13.04 -9.99
CA MET A 86 25.24 12.14 -11.15
C MET A 86 24.10 11.13 -11.03
N ARG A 87 23.83 10.67 -9.82
CA ARG A 87 22.72 9.77 -9.53
C ARG A 87 21.36 10.46 -9.77
N LYS A 88 21.19 11.69 -9.31
CA LYS A 88 19.98 12.51 -9.55
C LYS A 88 19.77 12.71 -11.06
N TRP A 89 20.79 13.10 -11.80
CA TRP A 89 20.71 13.27 -13.25
C TRP A 89 20.33 11.96 -13.98
N PHE A 90 20.89 10.83 -13.57
CA PHE A 90 20.54 9.51 -14.09
C PHE A 90 19.06 9.21 -13.84
N ASN A 91 18.58 9.41 -12.61
CA ASN A 91 17.18 9.13 -12.23
C ASN A 91 16.21 9.99 -13.03
N GLU A 92 16.48 11.27 -13.20
CA GLU A 92 15.61 12.18 -13.97
C GLU A 92 15.59 11.80 -15.45
N THR A 93 16.75 11.45 -16.03
CA THR A 93 16.82 10.97 -17.41
C THR A 93 16.07 9.65 -17.59
N SER A 94 16.24 8.72 -16.68
CA SER A 94 15.55 7.43 -16.65
C SER A 94 14.03 7.61 -16.56
N ALA A 95 13.56 8.44 -15.65
CA ALA A 95 12.14 8.76 -15.49
C ALA A 95 11.55 9.41 -16.77
N PHE A 96 12.29 10.34 -17.37
CA PHE A 96 11.87 10.97 -18.63
C PHE A 96 11.79 9.94 -19.77
N LEU A 97 12.79 9.08 -19.92
CA LEU A 97 12.76 8.01 -20.93
C LEU A 97 11.60 7.05 -20.70
N GLY A 98 11.35 6.63 -19.47
CA GLY A 98 10.21 5.79 -19.10
C GLY A 98 8.86 6.43 -19.45
N SER A 99 8.73 7.74 -19.28
CA SER A 99 7.51 8.47 -19.67
C SER A 99 7.33 8.53 -21.21
N LEU A 100 8.41 8.57 -21.97
CA LEU A 100 8.37 8.59 -23.44
C LEU A 100 8.20 7.21 -24.06
N THR A 101 8.84 6.18 -23.52
CA THR A 101 8.87 4.84 -24.11
C THR A 101 7.91 3.85 -23.45
N GLY A 102 7.38 4.19 -22.28
CA GLY A 102 6.60 3.29 -21.43
C GLY A 102 7.47 2.45 -20.51
N VAL A 103 6.79 1.62 -19.73
CA VAL A 103 7.39 0.69 -18.77
C VAL A 103 7.01 -0.74 -19.16
N PRO A 104 7.97 -1.60 -19.51
CA PRO A 104 7.70 -2.95 -19.97
C PRO A 104 6.81 -3.74 -19.00
N GLY A 105 5.76 -4.38 -19.52
CA GLY A 105 4.82 -5.15 -18.68
C GLY A 105 3.94 -4.32 -17.75
N PHE A 106 3.96 -2.98 -17.88
CA PHE A 106 3.14 -2.08 -17.07
C PHE A 106 2.28 -1.15 -17.95
N PHE A 107 2.90 -0.26 -18.72
CA PHE A 107 2.19 0.61 -19.64
C PHE A 107 3.03 0.95 -20.87
N LYS A 108 2.38 1.32 -21.97
CA LYS A 108 3.02 1.82 -23.18
C LYS A 108 2.37 3.13 -23.63
N PRO A 109 3.14 4.06 -24.24
CA PRO A 109 2.58 5.27 -24.83
C PRO A 109 1.59 4.90 -25.93
N ARG A 110 0.53 5.70 -26.09
CA ARG A 110 -0.35 5.58 -27.25
C ARG A 110 0.35 6.12 -28.49
N ALA A 111 0.12 5.47 -29.65
CA ALA A 111 0.78 5.83 -30.90
C ALA A 111 0.40 7.22 -31.42
N PHE A 112 -0.75 7.75 -31.00
CA PHE A 112 -1.27 9.06 -31.39
C PHE A 112 -1.67 9.86 -30.15
N ALA A 113 -1.66 11.18 -30.28
CA ALA A 113 -2.20 12.06 -29.24
C ALA A 113 -3.67 11.67 -28.94
N PRO A 114 -4.10 11.69 -27.67
CA PRO A 114 -5.44 11.21 -27.29
C PRO A 114 -6.58 11.76 -28.14
N TRP A 115 -6.54 13.06 -28.44
CA TRP A 115 -7.56 13.75 -29.28
C TRP A 115 -7.53 13.34 -30.75
N ALA A 116 -6.51 12.64 -31.22
CA ALA A 116 -6.36 12.22 -32.63
C ALA A 116 -6.74 10.74 -32.84
N ILE A 117 -7.22 10.03 -31.79
CA ILE A 117 -7.62 8.62 -31.87
C ILE A 117 -9.13 8.54 -32.12
N PRO A 118 -9.60 8.20 -33.34
CA PRO A 118 -11.02 8.07 -33.60
C PRO A 118 -11.58 6.77 -33.06
N GLY A 119 -12.80 6.81 -32.54
CA GLY A 119 -13.60 5.61 -32.24
C GLY A 119 -13.36 4.94 -30.89
N ASP A 120 -12.39 5.37 -30.10
CA ASP A 120 -12.18 4.87 -28.72
C ASP A 120 -12.20 6.02 -27.70
N PRO A 121 -13.35 6.26 -27.03
CA PRO A 121 -13.47 7.33 -26.04
C PRO A 121 -12.48 7.20 -24.87
N MET A 122 -12.12 5.98 -24.47
CA MET A 122 -11.19 5.76 -23.35
C MET A 122 -9.76 6.07 -23.76
N ALA A 123 -9.39 5.80 -25.01
CA ALA A 123 -8.09 6.19 -25.56
C ALA A 123 -7.94 7.72 -25.67
N GLN A 124 -9.05 8.44 -25.89
CA GLN A 124 -9.05 9.90 -26.01
C GLN A 124 -8.80 10.64 -24.68
N ILE A 125 -8.95 9.99 -23.55
CA ILE A 125 -8.82 10.60 -22.21
C ILE A 125 -7.61 10.08 -21.43
N SER A 126 -6.67 9.37 -22.06
CA SER A 126 -5.49 8.82 -21.39
C SER A 126 -4.24 8.89 -22.26
N LEU A 127 -3.08 9.09 -21.63
CA LEU A 127 -1.79 9.19 -22.31
C LEU A 127 -1.19 7.81 -22.64
N TYR A 128 -1.47 6.82 -21.80
CA TYR A 128 -0.89 5.49 -21.89
C TYR A 128 -1.96 4.39 -21.98
N ASP A 129 -1.56 3.28 -22.58
CA ASP A 129 -2.30 2.03 -22.60
C ASP A 129 -1.76 1.10 -21.51
N THR A 130 -2.63 0.59 -20.66
CA THR A 130 -2.32 -0.30 -19.52
C THR A 130 -2.62 -1.78 -19.78
N MET A 131 -2.93 -2.15 -21.03
CA MET A 131 -3.08 -3.57 -21.38
C MET A 131 -1.87 -4.42 -20.98
N PRO A 132 -0.59 -3.96 -21.16
CA PRO A 132 0.56 -4.72 -20.70
C PRO A 132 0.53 -5.09 -19.21
N LEU A 133 -0.03 -4.24 -18.34
CA LEU A 133 -0.21 -4.57 -16.91
C LEU A 133 -1.21 -5.71 -16.73
N GLN A 134 -2.35 -5.67 -17.43
CA GLN A 134 -3.36 -6.71 -17.29
C GLN A 134 -2.83 -8.06 -17.77
N GLU A 135 -2.08 -8.09 -18.88
CA GLU A 135 -1.40 -9.30 -19.38
C GLU A 135 -0.39 -9.83 -18.36
N THR A 136 0.43 -8.96 -17.77
CA THR A 136 1.40 -9.34 -16.72
C THR A 136 0.70 -9.89 -15.48
N LEU A 137 -0.42 -9.30 -15.07
CA LEU A 137 -1.20 -9.78 -13.93
C LEU A 137 -1.81 -11.16 -14.19
N VAL A 138 -2.36 -11.40 -15.38
CA VAL A 138 -2.90 -12.72 -15.75
C VAL A 138 -1.82 -13.80 -15.78
N GLU A 139 -0.58 -13.45 -16.14
CA GLU A 139 0.55 -14.38 -16.14
C GLU A 139 1.06 -14.72 -14.74
N LEU A 140 1.13 -13.72 -13.84
CA LEU A 140 1.79 -13.84 -12.53
C LEU A 140 0.83 -14.11 -11.36
N VAL A 141 -0.47 -13.87 -11.54
CA VAL A 141 -1.49 -13.96 -10.49
C VAL A 141 -2.52 -15.02 -10.85
N ASP A 142 -2.65 -16.00 -9.99
CA ASP A 142 -3.74 -16.97 -10.06
C ASP A 142 -4.95 -16.39 -9.31
N PHE A 143 -5.95 -15.91 -10.07
CA PHE A 143 -7.16 -15.32 -9.53
C PHE A 143 -8.07 -16.35 -8.84
N ASP A 144 -7.95 -17.65 -9.14
CA ASP A 144 -8.68 -18.70 -8.41
C ASP A 144 -8.15 -18.83 -6.98
N ILE A 145 -6.83 -18.69 -6.78
CA ILE A 145 -6.24 -18.63 -5.43
C ILE A 145 -6.77 -17.41 -4.66
N ILE A 146 -6.83 -16.23 -5.28
CA ILE A 146 -7.42 -15.03 -4.64
C ILE A 146 -8.88 -15.27 -4.28
N ASN A 147 -9.65 -15.82 -5.21
CA ASN A 147 -11.09 -16.03 -5.06
C ASN A 147 -11.45 -17.18 -4.11
N SER A 148 -10.48 -18.03 -3.77
CA SER A 148 -10.65 -19.04 -2.71
C SER A 148 -10.75 -18.43 -1.31
N GLY A 149 -10.32 -17.16 -1.14
CA GLY A 149 -10.33 -16.48 0.15
C GLY A 149 -9.23 -16.95 1.13
N ALA A 150 -8.23 -17.71 0.66
CA ALA A 150 -7.11 -18.17 1.50
C ALA A 150 -6.36 -17.03 2.17
N ILE A 151 -6.24 -15.89 1.48
CA ILE A 151 -5.83 -14.60 2.02
C ILE A 151 -6.94 -13.60 1.67
N ARG A 152 -7.41 -12.83 2.64
CA ARG A 152 -8.30 -11.71 2.35
C ARG A 152 -7.55 -10.64 1.58
N LEU A 153 -8.15 -10.13 0.49
CA LEU A 153 -7.59 -9.07 -0.33
C LEU A 153 -8.60 -7.93 -0.47
N SER A 154 -8.18 -6.72 -0.06
CA SER A 154 -8.98 -5.49 -0.23
C SER A 154 -8.21 -4.48 -1.05
N LEU A 155 -8.77 -4.02 -2.17
CA LEU A 155 -8.16 -3.03 -3.05
C LEU A 155 -9.04 -1.79 -3.13
N GLY A 156 -8.41 -0.60 -3.02
CA GLY A 156 -9.13 0.67 -3.08
C GLY A 156 -9.09 1.29 -4.47
N ALA A 157 -10.22 1.84 -4.91
CA ALA A 157 -10.36 2.61 -6.14
C ALA A 157 -11.40 3.73 -5.95
N VAL A 158 -11.44 4.68 -6.89
CA VAL A 158 -12.41 5.78 -6.87
C VAL A 158 -13.40 5.61 -8.01
N ASP A 159 -14.69 5.58 -7.71
CA ASP A 159 -15.75 5.63 -8.72
C ASP A 159 -15.74 7.00 -9.39
N VAL A 160 -15.51 7.01 -10.72
CA VAL A 160 -15.31 8.24 -11.50
C VAL A 160 -16.54 9.14 -11.50
N MET A 161 -17.73 8.54 -11.52
CA MET A 161 -18.98 9.29 -11.66
C MET A 161 -19.43 9.92 -10.34
N SER A 162 -19.19 9.26 -9.23
CA SER A 162 -19.61 9.74 -7.90
C SER A 162 -18.50 10.42 -7.11
N GLY A 163 -17.22 10.16 -7.45
CA GLY A 163 -16.05 10.57 -6.67
C GLY A 163 -15.89 9.80 -5.36
N ASN A 164 -16.74 8.80 -5.11
CA ASN A 164 -16.69 8.02 -3.87
C ASN A 164 -15.57 7.00 -3.90
N PHE A 165 -14.91 6.86 -2.75
CA PHE A 165 -13.94 5.79 -2.55
C PHE A 165 -14.64 4.45 -2.39
N ASN A 166 -14.19 3.44 -3.11
CA ASN A 166 -14.73 2.09 -3.09
C ASN A 166 -13.63 1.08 -2.73
N TYR A 167 -13.98 0.06 -1.95
CA TYR A 167 -13.12 -1.09 -1.71
C TYR A 167 -13.67 -2.32 -2.41
N PHE A 168 -12.89 -2.91 -3.31
CA PHE A 168 -13.08 -4.28 -3.77
C PHE A 168 -12.53 -5.21 -2.69
N ASP A 169 -13.26 -6.29 -2.35
CA ASP A 169 -12.88 -7.23 -1.30
C ASP A 169 -13.29 -8.66 -1.73
N ASN A 170 -12.33 -9.59 -1.74
CA ASN A 170 -12.55 -10.95 -2.24
C ASN A 170 -13.47 -11.81 -1.37
N LEU A 171 -13.83 -11.35 -0.17
CA LEU A 171 -14.91 -11.98 0.62
C LEU A 171 -16.31 -11.63 0.10
N HIS A 172 -16.44 -10.56 -0.69
CA HIS A 172 -17.75 -10.06 -1.13
C HIS A 172 -17.97 -10.18 -2.64
N GLN A 173 -16.89 -10.26 -3.42
CA GLN A 173 -16.99 -10.36 -4.89
C GLN A 173 -15.75 -11.05 -5.48
N PRO A 174 -15.89 -11.74 -6.63
CA PRO A 174 -14.75 -12.34 -7.31
C PRO A 174 -13.83 -11.26 -7.89
N PHE A 175 -12.53 -11.52 -7.82
CA PHE A 175 -11.47 -10.68 -8.36
C PHE A 175 -11.04 -11.11 -9.76
N SER A 176 -10.59 -10.13 -10.54
CA SER A 176 -9.89 -10.30 -11.81
C SER A 176 -8.79 -9.24 -11.95
N ALA A 177 -7.97 -9.34 -12.99
CA ALA A 177 -6.93 -8.35 -13.30
C ALA A 177 -7.49 -6.92 -13.41
N LYS A 178 -8.75 -6.75 -13.82
CA LYS A 178 -9.40 -5.43 -13.89
C LYS A 178 -9.49 -4.72 -12.54
N HIS A 179 -9.75 -5.42 -11.45
CA HIS A 179 -9.85 -4.82 -10.12
C HIS A 179 -8.49 -4.25 -9.66
N VAL A 180 -7.42 -4.98 -9.96
CA VAL A 180 -6.05 -4.53 -9.68
C VAL A 180 -5.69 -3.33 -10.57
N ALA A 181 -5.98 -3.41 -11.86
CA ALA A 181 -5.76 -2.33 -12.82
C ALA A 181 -6.55 -1.07 -12.47
N ALA A 182 -7.80 -1.19 -12.00
CA ALA A 182 -8.64 -0.07 -11.56
C ALA A 182 -8.02 0.69 -10.39
N SER A 183 -7.48 -0.03 -9.42
CA SER A 183 -6.78 0.56 -8.27
C SER A 183 -5.51 1.32 -8.67
N GLY A 184 -4.90 1.00 -9.81
CA GLY A 184 -3.69 1.66 -10.33
C GLY A 184 -3.93 2.62 -11.51
N ALA A 185 -5.17 2.87 -11.89
CA ALA A 185 -5.52 3.71 -13.04
C ALA A 185 -5.47 5.21 -12.70
N LEU A 186 -4.27 5.77 -12.55
CA LEU A 186 -4.08 7.18 -12.15
C LEU A 186 -4.25 8.14 -13.35
N PRO A 187 -5.24 9.06 -13.33
CA PRO A 187 -5.38 10.08 -14.37
C PRO A 187 -4.29 11.18 -14.25
N PRO A 188 -3.96 11.88 -15.33
CA PRO A 188 -4.42 11.71 -16.72
C PRO A 188 -3.64 10.63 -17.47
N GLY A 189 -2.69 9.95 -16.81
CA GLY A 189 -1.85 8.95 -17.45
C GLY A 189 -2.66 7.77 -17.98
N PHE A 190 -3.56 7.23 -17.16
CA PHE A 190 -4.29 6.01 -17.43
C PHE A 190 -5.79 6.24 -17.56
N ALA A 191 -6.42 5.50 -18.48
CA ALA A 191 -7.87 5.50 -18.63
C ALA A 191 -8.56 4.86 -17.42
N PRO A 192 -9.80 5.25 -17.11
CA PRO A 192 -10.59 4.55 -16.11
C PRO A 192 -10.88 3.11 -16.54
N VAL A 193 -10.95 2.21 -15.59
CA VAL A 193 -11.25 0.79 -15.83
C VAL A 193 -12.72 0.53 -15.56
N GLU A 194 -13.40 -0.11 -16.50
CA GLU A 194 -14.80 -0.51 -16.35
C GLU A 194 -14.93 -1.84 -15.61
N ILE A 195 -15.71 -1.84 -14.53
CA ILE A 195 -16.09 -3.02 -13.75
C ILE A 195 -17.60 -2.92 -13.49
N ASP A 196 -18.37 -3.91 -13.94
CA ASP A 196 -19.82 -4.02 -13.74
C ASP A 196 -20.59 -2.75 -14.13
N GLY A 197 -20.23 -2.12 -15.26
CA GLY A 197 -20.87 -0.91 -15.79
C GLY A 197 -20.51 0.39 -15.06
N ARG A 198 -19.52 0.36 -14.16
CA ARG A 198 -18.97 1.54 -13.48
C ARG A 198 -17.51 1.74 -13.86
N TYR A 199 -17.07 2.98 -13.83
CA TYR A 199 -15.71 3.37 -14.19
C TYR A 199 -14.91 3.77 -12.94
N TYR A 200 -13.69 3.22 -12.81
CA TYR A 200 -12.86 3.42 -11.64
C TYR A 200 -11.48 3.97 -12.00
N TRP A 201 -11.03 4.92 -11.20
CA TRP A 201 -9.66 5.42 -11.18
C TRP A 201 -8.93 5.00 -9.91
N ASP A 202 -7.62 5.29 -9.89
CA ASP A 202 -6.70 5.01 -8.78
C ASP A 202 -7.25 5.53 -7.44
N GLY A 203 -7.21 4.68 -6.43
CA GLY A 203 -7.61 5.02 -5.08
C GLY A 203 -6.81 6.17 -4.46
N GLY A 204 -5.55 6.34 -4.90
CA GLY A 204 -4.67 7.41 -4.44
C GLY A 204 -5.18 8.83 -4.66
N LEU A 205 -6.18 9.02 -5.55
CA LEU A 205 -6.85 10.32 -5.72
C LEU A 205 -7.56 10.81 -4.45
N VAL A 206 -8.08 9.90 -3.63
CA VAL A 206 -8.86 10.21 -2.42
C VAL A 206 -8.15 9.74 -1.16
N SER A 207 -7.66 8.50 -1.15
CA SER A 207 -6.94 7.91 -0.02
C SER A 207 -5.85 6.98 -0.53
N ASN A 208 -4.60 7.32 -0.22
CA ASN A 208 -3.45 6.56 -0.71
C ASN A 208 -3.02 5.40 0.20
N THR A 209 -3.64 5.26 1.38
CA THR A 209 -3.35 4.18 2.34
C THR A 209 -4.66 3.57 2.83
N PRO A 210 -4.90 2.26 2.62
CA PRO A 210 -6.17 1.62 2.94
C PRO A 210 -6.33 1.24 4.42
N LEU A 211 -5.67 1.94 5.34
CA LEU A 211 -5.71 1.66 6.77
C LEU A 211 -7.12 1.78 7.37
N GLN A 212 -7.94 2.71 6.88
CA GLN A 212 -9.32 2.88 7.35
C GLN A 212 -10.20 1.65 7.08
N ARG A 213 -9.92 0.88 6.00
CA ARG A 213 -10.64 -0.37 5.73
C ARG A 213 -10.43 -1.39 6.84
N ILE A 214 -9.22 -1.43 7.38
CA ILE A 214 -8.85 -2.37 8.44
C ILE A 214 -9.41 -1.89 9.79
N LEU A 215 -9.13 -0.64 10.15
CA LEU A 215 -9.45 -0.10 11.48
C LEU A 215 -10.92 0.29 11.65
N GLY A 216 -11.63 0.59 10.56
CA GLY A 216 -13.04 1.03 10.57
C GLY A 216 -14.05 -0.10 10.46
N GLY A 217 -13.62 -1.33 10.15
CA GLY A 217 -14.51 -2.48 9.97
C GLY A 217 -15.19 -2.93 11.27
N GLU A 218 -16.42 -3.43 11.15
CA GLU A 218 -17.13 -4.11 12.24
C GLU A 218 -16.50 -5.48 12.59
N GLU A 219 -15.52 -5.92 11.79
CA GLU A 219 -14.93 -7.26 11.76
C GLU A 219 -13.71 -7.43 12.66
N LEU A 220 -13.51 -6.52 13.64
CA LEU A 220 -12.41 -6.63 14.62
C LEU A 220 -12.76 -7.67 15.70
N GLU A 221 -12.94 -8.92 15.33
CA GLU A 221 -13.21 -10.03 16.24
C GLU A 221 -11.94 -10.65 16.83
N SER A 222 -10.77 -10.30 16.30
CA SER A 222 -9.46 -10.82 16.69
C SER A 222 -8.48 -9.69 16.94
N ASP A 223 -7.38 -10.00 17.61
CA ASP A 223 -6.23 -9.11 17.68
C ASP A 223 -5.54 -9.04 16.30
N PHE A 224 -5.00 -7.86 15.95
CA PHE A 224 -4.31 -7.66 14.68
C PHE A 224 -2.86 -7.23 14.90
N CYS A 225 -1.97 -7.81 14.10
CA CYS A 225 -0.62 -7.32 13.85
C CYS A 225 -0.55 -6.71 12.45
N ILE A 226 -0.53 -5.37 12.36
CA ILE A 226 -0.58 -4.63 11.11
C ILE A 226 0.83 -4.15 10.74
N PHE A 227 1.33 -4.55 9.59
CA PHE A 227 2.51 -3.95 8.96
C PHE A 227 2.03 -2.95 7.91
N GLN A 228 2.09 -1.67 8.23
CA GLN A 228 1.78 -0.60 7.30
C GLN A 228 3.06 -0.17 6.59
N VAL A 229 3.09 -0.29 5.27
CA VAL A 229 4.24 0.03 4.43
C VAL A 229 3.93 1.25 3.58
N ASP A 230 4.41 2.40 4.05
CA ASP A 230 4.22 3.70 3.42
C ASP A 230 5.39 4.07 2.51
N LEU A 231 5.08 4.62 1.35
CA LEU A 231 6.03 5.04 0.32
C LEU A 231 6.28 6.55 0.32
N PHE A 232 5.38 7.32 0.95
CA PHE A 232 5.49 8.76 1.09
C PHE A 232 5.49 9.16 2.57
N SER A 233 6.49 9.94 2.97
CA SER A 233 6.60 10.42 4.35
C SER A 233 5.81 11.72 4.55
N ALA A 234 4.95 11.76 5.59
CA ALA A 234 4.32 13.00 6.02
C ALA A 234 5.34 14.02 6.57
N ARG A 235 6.47 13.53 7.12
CA ARG A 235 7.55 14.38 7.62
C ARG A 235 8.56 14.64 6.51
N GLY A 236 9.08 15.89 6.44
CA GLY A 236 10.09 16.27 5.47
C GLY A 236 10.74 17.59 5.85
N ALA A 237 11.82 17.94 5.16
CA ALA A 237 12.52 19.21 5.34
C ALA A 237 11.78 20.36 4.66
N LEU A 238 12.14 21.60 5.02
CA LEU A 238 11.68 22.79 4.30
C LEU A 238 12.30 22.79 2.90
N PRO A 239 11.50 22.94 1.82
CA PRO A 239 12.01 23.04 0.45
C PRO A 239 13.02 24.17 0.27
N LYS A 240 14.04 23.94 -0.55
CA LYS A 240 15.10 24.89 -0.85
C LYS A 240 15.00 25.47 -2.25
N ASP A 241 14.37 24.74 -3.16
CA ASP A 241 14.16 25.13 -4.55
C ASP A 241 12.78 24.67 -5.05
N GLN A 242 12.44 24.99 -6.30
CA GLN A 242 11.15 24.68 -6.91
C GLN A 242 10.92 23.16 -7.05
N PHE A 243 11.97 22.38 -7.32
CA PHE A 243 11.86 20.91 -7.42
C PHE A 243 11.58 20.29 -6.04
N ASP A 244 12.19 20.82 -5.00
CA ASP A 244 11.89 20.42 -3.62
C ASP A 244 10.44 20.74 -3.24
N VAL A 245 9.87 21.87 -3.71
CA VAL A 245 8.47 22.23 -3.48
C VAL A 245 7.53 21.19 -4.11
N GLU A 246 7.74 20.81 -5.38
CA GLU A 246 6.94 19.81 -6.05
C GLU A 246 7.05 18.43 -5.38
N ALA A 247 8.27 18.02 -5.01
CA ALA A 247 8.51 16.78 -4.30
C ALA A 247 7.79 16.78 -2.93
N ARG A 248 7.86 17.89 -2.19
CA ARG A 248 7.26 18.02 -0.87
C ARG A 248 5.72 18.07 -0.92
N GLU A 249 5.15 18.77 -1.90
CA GLU A 249 3.70 18.80 -2.14
C GLU A 249 3.19 17.38 -2.37
N LYS A 250 3.87 16.63 -3.24
CA LYS A 250 3.55 15.24 -3.56
C LYS A 250 3.65 14.33 -2.32
N GLU A 251 4.69 14.45 -1.52
CA GLU A 251 4.84 13.71 -0.27
C GLU A 251 3.69 13.98 0.70
N ILE A 252 3.30 15.24 0.89
CA ILE A 252 2.19 15.62 1.77
C ILE A 252 0.86 15.07 1.24
N ARG A 253 0.63 15.20 -0.07
CA ARG A 253 -0.60 14.76 -0.74
C ARG A 253 -0.82 13.27 -0.61
N PHE A 254 0.21 12.47 -0.85
CA PHE A 254 0.14 11.02 -0.89
C PHE A 254 0.54 10.33 0.42
N SER A 255 1.02 11.09 1.41
CA SER A 255 1.35 10.51 2.70
C SER A 255 0.12 9.93 3.40
N SER A 256 0.34 8.89 4.17
CA SER A 256 -0.68 8.34 5.04
C SER A 256 -1.04 9.35 6.14
N ARG A 257 -2.32 9.52 6.39
CA ARG A 257 -2.81 10.27 7.57
C ARG A 257 -2.83 9.36 8.81
N THR A 258 -1.77 8.58 8.98
CA THR A 258 -1.70 7.51 9.99
C THR A 258 -2.01 8.01 11.38
N ARG A 259 -1.45 9.16 11.79
CA ARG A 259 -1.73 9.72 13.11
C ARG A 259 -3.21 10.01 13.31
N LEU A 260 -3.87 10.65 12.34
CA LEU A 260 -5.30 10.91 12.41
C LEU A 260 -6.12 9.63 12.51
N ASN A 261 -5.80 8.66 11.65
CA ASN A 261 -6.50 7.38 11.61
C ASN A 261 -6.31 6.58 12.90
N THR A 262 -5.10 6.53 13.44
CA THR A 262 -4.80 5.81 14.68
C THR A 262 -5.36 6.50 15.92
N ASP A 263 -5.40 7.84 15.95
CA ASP A 263 -6.03 8.58 17.06
C ASP A 263 -7.56 8.39 17.05
N GLN A 264 -8.19 8.39 15.87
CA GLN A 264 -9.61 8.06 15.74
C GLN A 264 -9.90 6.62 16.17
N PHE A 265 -9.09 5.67 15.69
CA PHE A 265 -9.21 4.28 16.11
C PHE A 265 -9.07 4.11 17.62
N ARG A 266 -8.05 4.75 18.25
CA ARG A 266 -7.84 4.69 19.70
C ARG A 266 -9.06 5.18 20.48
N LYS A 267 -9.67 6.31 20.03
CA LYS A 267 -10.89 6.84 20.65
C LYS A 267 -12.05 5.85 20.52
N LEU A 268 -12.27 5.32 19.32
CA LEU A 268 -13.34 4.36 19.05
C LEU A 268 -13.12 3.07 19.86
N GLN A 269 -11.90 2.56 19.90
CA GLN A 269 -11.58 1.34 20.65
C GLN A 269 -11.75 1.52 22.15
N THR A 270 -11.45 2.71 22.69
CA THR A 270 -11.72 3.04 24.09
C THR A 270 -13.22 2.94 24.40
N ILE A 271 -14.07 3.43 23.49
CA ILE A 271 -15.53 3.35 23.61
C ILE A 271 -16.00 1.89 23.51
N ARG A 272 -15.52 1.13 22.55
CA ARG A 272 -15.85 -0.30 22.36
C ARG A 272 -15.50 -1.13 23.61
N MET A 273 -14.30 -0.94 24.15
CA MET A 273 -13.87 -1.60 25.39
C MET A 273 -14.73 -1.21 26.60
N ALA A 274 -15.15 0.06 26.67
CA ALA A 274 -16.04 0.53 27.74
C ALA A 274 -17.44 -0.08 27.58
N ALA A 275 -17.97 -0.16 26.35
CA ALA A 275 -19.24 -0.80 26.04
C ALA A 275 -19.23 -2.27 26.46
N LYS A 276 -18.19 -3.04 26.08
CA LYS A 276 -18.03 -4.44 26.49
C LYS A 276 -18.08 -4.60 28.01
N ARG A 277 -17.24 -3.82 28.73
CA ARG A 277 -17.21 -3.88 30.20
C ARG A 277 -18.52 -3.46 30.86
N LEU A 278 -19.30 -2.55 30.22
CA LEU A 278 -20.60 -2.14 30.75
C LEU A 278 -21.61 -3.24 30.58
N VAL A 279 -21.71 -3.87 29.39
CA VAL A 279 -22.63 -4.98 29.09
C VAL A 279 -22.37 -6.17 30.04
N GLU A 280 -21.11 -6.52 30.31
CA GLU A 280 -20.76 -7.58 31.26
C GLU A 280 -21.26 -7.32 32.69
N LYS A 281 -21.52 -6.06 33.06
CA LYS A 281 -22.01 -5.65 34.38
C LYS A 281 -23.52 -5.44 34.44
N LEU A 282 -24.22 -5.55 33.31
CA LEU A 282 -25.67 -5.34 33.27
C LEU A 282 -26.40 -6.47 34.02
N PRO A 283 -27.43 -6.13 34.85
CA PRO A 283 -28.36 -7.12 35.37
C PRO A 283 -29.08 -7.87 34.26
N ASP A 284 -29.42 -9.13 34.45
CA ASP A 284 -30.11 -9.95 33.44
C ASP A 284 -31.39 -9.31 32.94
N ALA A 285 -32.11 -8.57 33.77
CA ALA A 285 -33.33 -7.85 33.38
C ALA A 285 -33.13 -6.76 32.31
N LEU A 286 -31.90 -6.27 32.11
CA LEU A 286 -31.53 -5.24 31.14
C LEU A 286 -30.81 -5.77 29.91
N LYS A 287 -30.44 -7.04 29.87
CA LYS A 287 -29.72 -7.64 28.73
C LYS A 287 -30.55 -7.67 27.44
N ASP A 288 -31.86 -7.71 27.56
CA ASP A 288 -32.77 -7.68 26.41
C ASP A 288 -33.16 -6.27 25.93
N ASP A 289 -32.70 -5.25 26.63
CA ASP A 289 -32.89 -3.86 26.23
C ASP A 289 -32.24 -3.57 24.86
N PRO A 290 -32.89 -2.85 23.94
CA PRO A 290 -32.34 -2.54 22.62
C PRO A 290 -30.97 -1.85 22.66
N ASP A 291 -30.75 -0.93 23.61
CA ASP A 291 -29.48 -0.22 23.78
C ASP A 291 -28.40 -1.15 24.31
N ALA A 292 -28.74 -2.08 25.23
CA ALA A 292 -27.82 -3.11 25.71
C ALA A 292 -27.34 -4.03 24.56
N ARG A 293 -28.25 -4.49 23.73
CA ARG A 293 -27.93 -5.29 22.52
C ARG A 293 -27.06 -4.52 21.51
N MET A 294 -27.31 -3.21 21.34
CA MET A 294 -26.50 -2.36 20.52
C MET A 294 -25.06 -2.23 21.10
N LEU A 295 -24.93 -2.01 22.39
CA LEU A 295 -23.65 -1.95 23.09
C LEU A 295 -22.89 -3.27 23.03
N GLU A 296 -23.58 -4.40 23.15
CA GLU A 296 -23.01 -5.74 22.99
C GLU A 296 -22.43 -5.94 21.57
N LYS A 297 -23.19 -5.55 20.54
CA LYS A 297 -22.76 -5.66 19.15
C LYS A 297 -21.51 -4.84 18.84
N ILE A 298 -21.38 -3.63 19.39
CA ILE A 298 -20.22 -2.75 19.15
C ILE A 298 -19.07 -2.99 20.14
N GLY A 299 -19.35 -3.63 21.29
CA GLY A 299 -18.39 -3.87 22.35
C GLY A 299 -17.35 -4.91 21.96
N ASN A 300 -16.10 -4.53 21.86
CA ASN A 300 -14.99 -5.48 21.73
C ASN A 300 -13.73 -4.99 22.46
N ASP A 301 -12.80 -5.89 22.70
CA ASP A 301 -11.52 -5.61 23.33
C ASP A 301 -10.33 -6.01 22.45
N SER A 302 -10.55 -6.17 21.15
CA SER A 302 -9.49 -6.49 20.20
C SER A 302 -8.37 -5.46 20.25
N ALA A 303 -7.15 -5.95 20.24
CA ALA A 303 -5.95 -5.13 20.29
C ALA A 303 -5.28 -5.06 18.91
N VAL A 304 -4.69 -3.92 18.61
CA VAL A 304 -3.95 -3.69 17.37
C VAL A 304 -2.49 -3.39 17.70
N THR A 305 -1.58 -4.23 17.23
CA THR A 305 -0.16 -3.96 17.17
C THR A 305 0.15 -3.46 15.76
N MET A 306 0.63 -2.23 15.61
CA MET A 306 0.96 -1.64 14.32
C MET A 306 2.46 -1.42 14.19
N VAL A 307 3.04 -1.94 13.13
CA VAL A 307 4.41 -1.63 12.69
C VAL A 307 4.31 -0.66 11.52
N HIS A 308 4.95 0.48 11.64
CA HIS A 308 4.96 1.52 10.63
C HIS A 308 6.31 1.53 9.92
N LEU A 309 6.34 1.01 8.71
CA LEU A 309 7.50 1.00 7.81
C LEU A 309 7.32 2.15 6.82
N ILE A 310 8.21 3.14 6.86
CA ILE A 310 8.10 4.32 5.99
C ILE A 310 9.35 4.40 5.15
N TYR A 311 9.18 4.35 3.83
CA TYR A 311 10.27 4.61 2.90
C TYR A 311 10.85 6.01 3.12
N ARG A 312 12.15 6.10 3.22
CA ARG A 312 12.87 7.37 3.41
C ARG A 312 13.67 7.69 2.17
N GLN A 313 13.30 8.81 1.58
CA GLN A 313 13.95 9.31 0.38
C GLN A 313 15.45 9.45 0.58
N ALA A 314 16.25 8.94 -0.37
CA ALA A 314 17.66 9.19 -0.44
C ALA A 314 17.95 10.62 -0.94
N SER A 315 19.13 11.15 -0.63
CA SER A 315 19.53 12.54 -0.96
C SER A 315 19.54 12.84 -2.46
N TYR A 316 19.71 11.81 -3.29
CA TYR A 316 19.74 11.90 -4.75
C TYR A 316 18.38 11.68 -5.43
N GLU A 317 17.33 11.35 -4.69
CA GLU A 317 15.99 11.20 -5.24
C GLU A 317 15.30 12.55 -5.36
N SER A 318 14.47 12.69 -6.41
CA SER A 318 13.73 13.91 -6.72
C SER A 318 12.22 13.66 -6.76
N HIS A 319 11.47 14.63 -7.28
CA HIS A 319 10.03 14.54 -7.52
C HIS A 319 9.63 13.38 -8.46
N SER A 320 10.59 12.81 -9.21
CA SER A 320 10.37 11.74 -10.19
C SER A 320 10.47 10.32 -9.60
N LYS A 321 10.79 10.17 -8.32
CA LYS A 321 11.08 8.88 -7.67
C LYS A 321 9.99 7.80 -7.82
N ASP A 322 8.73 8.17 -7.92
CA ASP A 322 7.59 7.25 -8.06
C ASP A 322 7.33 6.79 -9.50
N TYR A 323 7.95 7.38 -10.50
CA TYR A 323 7.90 6.92 -11.90
C TYR A 323 9.30 6.62 -12.50
N GLU A 324 10.32 6.52 -11.66
CA GLU A 324 11.67 6.13 -12.01
C GLU A 324 11.85 4.62 -11.83
N PHE A 325 11.62 3.84 -12.90
CA PHE A 325 11.64 2.37 -12.91
C PHE A 325 12.98 1.76 -13.34
N SER A 326 14.12 2.46 -13.19
CA SER A 326 15.41 1.85 -13.51
C SER A 326 15.69 0.64 -12.60
N ARG A 327 16.44 -0.33 -13.14
CA ARG A 327 16.83 -1.51 -12.39
C ARG A 327 17.53 -1.16 -11.09
N LEU A 328 18.43 -0.17 -11.15
CA LEU A 328 19.22 0.26 -10.00
C LEU A 328 18.33 0.80 -8.86
N SER A 329 17.36 1.67 -9.17
CA SER A 329 16.44 2.21 -8.17
C SER A 329 15.51 1.12 -7.59
N VAL A 330 15.02 0.23 -8.43
CA VAL A 330 14.20 -0.90 -7.99
C VAL A 330 14.95 -1.80 -7.00
N GLU A 331 16.22 -2.11 -7.28
CA GLU A 331 17.06 -2.94 -6.38
C GLU A 331 17.38 -2.22 -5.06
N GLU A 332 17.63 -0.91 -5.10
CA GLU A 332 17.86 -0.10 -3.91
C GLU A 332 16.61 -0.01 -3.02
N HIS A 333 15.43 0.24 -3.62
CA HIS A 333 14.17 0.27 -2.89
C HIS A 333 13.83 -1.09 -2.28
N TRP A 334 14.03 -2.17 -3.04
CA TRP A 334 13.83 -3.53 -2.54
C TRP A 334 14.69 -3.81 -1.32
N LYS A 335 15.99 -3.54 -1.45
CA LYS A 335 16.94 -3.72 -0.34
C LYS A 335 16.57 -2.88 0.87
N ALA A 336 16.17 -1.63 0.69
CA ALA A 336 15.78 -0.75 1.78
C ALA A 336 14.57 -1.30 2.55
N GLY A 337 13.55 -1.81 1.85
CA GLY A 337 12.37 -2.42 2.47
C GLY A 337 12.71 -3.67 3.26
N HIS A 338 13.54 -4.53 2.70
CA HIS A 338 14.04 -5.73 3.38
C HIS A 338 14.80 -5.38 4.66
N ASP A 339 15.79 -4.48 4.56
CA ASP A 339 16.63 -4.08 5.70
C ASP A 339 15.81 -3.44 6.83
N ASP A 340 14.78 -2.64 6.51
CA ASP A 340 13.93 -1.99 7.49
C ASP A 340 13.09 -3.00 8.28
N VAL A 341 12.57 -4.04 7.64
CA VAL A 341 11.86 -5.12 8.32
C VAL A 341 12.81 -5.92 9.20
N VAL A 342 13.99 -6.32 8.69
CA VAL A 342 14.99 -7.07 9.47
C VAL A 342 15.38 -6.27 10.72
N ARG A 343 15.61 -4.96 10.57
CA ARG A 343 15.92 -4.07 11.70
C ARG A 343 14.80 -4.00 12.72
N THR A 344 13.56 -3.88 12.23
CA THR A 344 12.36 -3.83 13.09
C THR A 344 12.17 -5.11 13.89
N LEU A 345 12.26 -6.27 13.22
CA LEU A 345 12.06 -7.57 13.87
C LEU A 345 13.16 -7.90 14.89
N ASN A 346 14.36 -7.35 14.70
CA ASN A 346 15.47 -7.51 15.63
C ASN A 346 15.51 -6.45 16.75
N HIS A 347 14.62 -5.45 16.72
CA HIS A 347 14.59 -4.39 17.71
C HIS A 347 14.09 -4.92 19.08
N PRO A 348 14.76 -4.60 20.21
CA PRO A 348 14.35 -5.08 21.55
C PRO A 348 12.91 -4.76 21.90
N ASP A 349 12.41 -3.56 21.56
CA ASP A 349 11.03 -3.15 21.83
C ASP A 349 10.00 -4.00 21.08
N TRP A 350 10.35 -4.48 19.87
CA TRP A 350 9.53 -5.41 19.13
C TRP A 350 9.55 -6.81 19.75
N GLN A 351 10.73 -7.30 20.09
CA GLN A 351 10.90 -8.65 20.66
C GLN A 351 10.25 -8.80 22.04
N SER A 352 10.24 -7.71 22.82
CA SER A 352 9.61 -7.67 24.18
C SER A 352 8.18 -7.16 24.17
N ARG A 353 7.54 -7.06 22.98
CA ARG A 353 6.18 -6.52 22.89
C ARG A 353 5.17 -7.39 23.62
N THR A 354 4.19 -6.75 24.20
CA THR A 354 3.04 -7.38 24.84
C THR A 354 1.76 -6.87 24.19
N ARG A 355 0.65 -7.60 24.35
CA ARG A 355 -0.68 -7.21 23.91
C ARG A 355 -1.00 -5.79 24.41
N PRO A 356 -1.42 -4.86 23.53
CA PRO A 356 -1.76 -3.50 23.93
C PRO A 356 -2.97 -3.47 24.87
N THR A 357 -2.82 -2.86 26.04
CA THR A 357 -3.92 -2.68 27.00
C THR A 357 -4.87 -1.53 26.66
N ASN A 358 -4.41 -0.59 25.85
CA ASN A 358 -5.16 0.61 25.40
C ASN A 358 -5.70 0.47 23.97
N GLY A 359 -5.90 -0.78 23.50
CA GLY A 359 -6.45 -1.08 22.19
C GLY A 359 -5.47 -0.96 21.01
N ILE A 360 -4.45 -0.08 21.04
CA ILE A 360 -3.47 0.05 19.96
C ILE A 360 -2.07 0.43 20.46
N ARG A 361 -1.05 -0.23 19.92
CA ARG A 361 0.36 0.14 20.08
C ARG A 361 1.02 0.28 18.69
N ILE A 362 1.78 1.36 18.49
CA ILE A 362 2.45 1.65 17.23
C ILE A 362 3.96 1.58 17.44
N PHE A 363 4.64 0.87 16.54
CA PHE A 363 6.09 0.77 16.44
C PHE A 363 6.57 1.49 15.18
N ASP A 364 7.34 2.55 15.32
CA ASP A 364 8.10 3.24 14.28
C ASP A 364 9.57 3.11 14.64
N LEU A 365 10.16 1.95 14.31
CA LEU A 365 11.50 1.54 14.75
C LEU A 365 12.58 1.75 13.69
N CYS A 366 12.22 2.22 12.51
CA CYS A 366 13.16 2.52 11.44
C CYS A 366 13.81 3.90 11.58
N GLN A 367 13.57 4.63 12.68
CA GLN A 367 14.21 5.93 12.92
C GLN A 367 15.70 5.71 13.19
N ILE A 368 16.54 6.15 12.23
CA ILE A 368 17.99 6.31 12.50
C ILE A 368 18.09 7.36 13.62
N HIS A 369 18.69 6.99 14.74
CA HIS A 369 18.99 7.90 15.85
C HIS A 369 20.05 8.92 15.37
N GLY A 370 19.64 9.88 14.55
CA GLY A 370 20.35 11.10 14.24
C GLY A 370 19.80 12.17 15.15
N GLY A 371 20.43 12.33 16.30
CA GLY A 371 20.37 13.44 17.26
C GLY A 371 19.19 14.41 17.22
N GLU A 372 18.05 14.08 17.83
CA GLU A 372 17.18 15.10 18.39
C GLU A 372 16.80 14.71 19.82
N LYS A 373 17.34 15.51 20.76
CA LYS A 373 16.97 15.46 22.16
C LYS A 373 15.46 15.71 22.29
N LYS A 374 14.79 14.85 23.03
CA LYS A 374 13.42 15.09 23.52
C LYS A 374 13.36 16.49 24.13
N SER A 375 12.52 17.33 23.58
CA SER A 375 11.98 18.52 24.23
C SER A 375 10.50 18.30 24.51
#